data_878a0b2b7f94e327b6e6a8f897fc3c2c
#
_entry.id   878a0b2b7f94e327b6e6a8f897fc3c2c
#
_cell.length_a   1.000
_cell.length_b   1.000
_cell.length_c   1.000
_cell.angle_alpha   90.00
_cell.angle_beta   90.00
_cell.angle_gamma   90.00
#
_symmetry.space_group_name_H-M   'P 1'
#
loop_
_entity.id
_entity.type
_entity.pdbx_description
1 polymer ?
#
loop_
_entity_poly.entity_id
_entity_poly.type
_entity_poly.pdbx_seq_one_letter_code
_entity_poly.pdbx_strand_id
1 'polypeptide(L)'
;MKKLRGMSRRTVIYPTMVCNLKCPFCYYRFLQTKTHATIESMKAIVDTWKNYYIEAVDITGGEPTVYPHLKELVSYCKEKGLIVTVITNATQHQLIKDLADIGLDEFLISIHGTPKVHEKMVDAKVWNRVEKFLNECKEYNIPYRINCVVTKVNLPYLKETAKFYLTLEAPIVNFIVFNPHPGTLWSDKINVEFQERYSLVAKGIKEAIDILDKDIWVNVRYIPMCTMKGYEHHVTNFLQNIYEPFEWECLSQYKITKEKVKELAPKLKNEVFGTNDLEIVMNYYRRRDIERNIWTKKCLSCSNRFICDGLYPQYLKRYGDKEFEPYSDEIKLDPIYYRKKDTRWLG
;
A
#
# COMPACT_ATOMS: atom_id res chain seq x y z
N MET A 1 15.47 11.15 16.53
CA MET A 1 14.73 10.26 15.61
C MET A 1 13.25 10.50 15.78
N LYS A 2 12.53 10.86 14.70
CA LYS A 2 11.06 10.85 14.73
C LYS A 2 10.61 9.42 14.98
N LYS A 3 9.74 9.18 15.97
CA LYS A 3 9.14 7.87 16.20
C LYS A 3 8.45 7.43 14.92
N LEU A 4 8.80 6.25 14.42
CA LEU A 4 8.01 5.61 13.37
C LEU A 4 6.63 5.34 13.94
N ARG A 5 5.62 5.67 13.17
CA ARG A 5 4.24 5.44 13.57
C ARG A 5 4.01 3.95 13.74
N GLY A 6 3.55 3.54 14.90
CA GLY A 6 3.13 2.17 15.16
C GLY A 6 2.03 1.73 14.19
N MET A 7 1.77 0.42 14.10
CA MET A 7 0.65 -0.10 13.33
C MET A 7 -0.66 0.43 13.91
N SER A 8 -1.42 1.18 13.13
CA SER A 8 -2.73 1.70 13.51
C SER A 8 -3.84 0.89 12.80
N ARG A 9 -5.00 0.80 13.44
CA ARG A 9 -6.21 0.29 12.79
C ARG A 9 -6.61 1.25 11.69
N ARG A 10 -6.33 0.87 10.46
CA ARG A 10 -6.40 1.73 9.28
C ARG A 10 -7.39 1.19 8.27
N THR A 11 -8.15 2.09 7.66
CA THR A 11 -8.94 1.78 6.46
C THR A 11 -8.48 2.64 5.29
N VAL A 12 -8.85 2.22 4.09
CA VAL A 12 -8.61 2.97 2.86
C VAL A 12 -9.94 3.39 2.26
N ILE A 13 -10.08 4.64 1.87
CA ILE A 13 -11.28 5.16 1.19
C ILE A 13 -10.92 5.75 -0.18
N TYR A 14 -11.85 5.59 -1.12
CA TYR A 14 -11.68 5.94 -2.53
C TYR A 14 -12.70 6.99 -2.96
N PRO A 15 -12.48 8.28 -2.67
CA PRO A 15 -13.45 9.34 -3.00
C PRO A 15 -13.53 9.61 -4.51
N THR A 16 -12.53 9.19 -5.27
CA THR A 16 -12.51 9.39 -6.73
C THR A 16 -11.75 8.30 -7.46
N MET A 17 -12.19 7.98 -8.67
CA MET A 17 -11.44 7.17 -9.62
C MET A 17 -10.88 8.02 -10.78
N VAL A 18 -11.08 9.33 -10.74
CA VAL A 18 -10.46 10.28 -11.67
C VAL A 18 -8.99 10.45 -11.30
N CYS A 19 -8.12 10.46 -12.29
CA CYS A 19 -6.70 10.71 -12.13
C CYS A 19 -6.20 11.63 -13.25
N ASN A 20 -5.31 12.54 -12.90
CA ASN A 20 -4.66 13.45 -13.84
C ASN A 20 -3.42 12.83 -14.53
N LEU A 21 -3.06 11.58 -14.19
CA LEU A 21 -2.03 10.78 -14.86
C LEU A 21 -2.62 9.50 -15.47
N LYS A 22 -1.86 8.88 -16.38
CA LYS A 22 -2.23 7.64 -17.07
C LYS A 22 -1.11 6.61 -16.99
N CYS A 23 -0.55 6.41 -15.79
CA CYS A 23 0.60 5.52 -15.60
C CYS A 23 0.35 4.15 -16.22
N PRO A 24 1.25 3.62 -17.05
CA PRO A 24 1.02 2.38 -17.80
C PRO A 24 0.79 1.15 -16.92
N PHE A 25 1.43 1.10 -15.75
CA PHE A 25 1.32 0.00 -14.78
C PHE A 25 0.16 0.16 -13.79
N CYS A 26 -0.62 1.26 -13.85
CA CYS A 26 -1.64 1.56 -12.86
C CYS A 26 -2.86 0.65 -12.99
N TYR A 27 -3.21 -0.04 -11.90
CA TYR A 27 -4.41 -0.86 -11.83
C TYR A 27 -5.70 -0.08 -12.11
N TYR A 28 -5.82 1.13 -11.55
CA TYR A 28 -7.02 1.96 -11.67
C TYR A 28 -7.22 2.56 -13.07
N ARG A 29 -6.18 2.58 -13.91
CA ARG A 29 -6.27 3.08 -15.29
C ARG A 29 -7.35 2.38 -16.11
N PHE A 30 -7.58 1.10 -15.83
CA PHE A 30 -8.48 0.25 -16.59
C PHE A 30 -9.89 0.16 -16.01
N LEU A 31 -10.18 0.84 -14.92
CA LEU A 31 -11.53 0.93 -14.40
C LEU A 31 -12.37 1.77 -15.36
N GLN A 32 -13.52 1.24 -15.77
CA GLN A 32 -14.40 1.86 -16.78
C GLN A 32 -15.07 3.14 -16.27
N THR A 33 -15.30 3.25 -14.97
CA THR A 33 -15.96 4.40 -14.36
C THR A 33 -14.95 5.33 -13.73
N LYS A 34 -14.90 6.57 -14.23
CA LYS A 34 -14.06 7.65 -13.69
C LYS A 34 -14.96 8.73 -13.12
N THR A 35 -15.45 8.52 -11.92
CA THR A 35 -16.38 9.42 -11.24
C THR A 35 -15.84 9.83 -9.88
N HIS A 36 -16.39 10.91 -9.36
CA HIS A 36 -16.23 11.30 -7.96
C HIS A 36 -17.38 10.73 -7.13
N ALA A 37 -17.08 10.31 -5.92
CA ALA A 37 -18.10 10.03 -4.92
C ALA A 37 -18.71 11.34 -4.40
N THR A 38 -19.94 11.29 -3.90
CA THR A 38 -20.49 12.44 -3.17
C THR A 38 -19.85 12.57 -1.81
N ILE A 39 -19.74 13.78 -1.29
CA ILE A 39 -19.14 14.01 0.04
C ILE A 39 -19.98 13.35 1.14
N GLU A 40 -21.31 13.31 0.99
CA GLU A 40 -22.23 12.66 1.93
C GLU A 40 -21.96 11.16 2.02
N SER A 41 -21.68 10.50 0.88
CA SER A 41 -21.34 9.07 0.87
C SER A 41 -20.00 8.81 1.55
N MET A 42 -19.01 9.68 1.37
CA MET A 42 -17.72 9.56 2.02
C MET A 42 -17.83 9.77 3.53
N LYS A 43 -18.57 10.79 3.98
CA LYS A 43 -18.85 11.01 5.41
C LYS A 43 -19.56 9.81 6.06
N ALA A 44 -20.53 9.22 5.38
CA ALA A 44 -21.23 8.03 5.87
C ALA A 44 -20.28 6.81 6.01
N ILE A 45 -19.33 6.66 5.10
CA ILE A 45 -18.28 5.61 5.19
C ILE A 45 -17.38 5.87 6.41
N VAL A 46 -16.92 7.11 6.59
CA VAL A 46 -16.09 7.49 7.75
C VAL A 46 -16.81 7.20 9.06
N ASP A 47 -18.09 7.59 9.18
CA ASP A 47 -18.90 7.32 10.37
C ASP A 47 -19.06 5.82 10.62
N THR A 48 -19.24 5.03 9.57
CA THR A 48 -19.31 3.58 9.68
C THR A 48 -18.04 2.99 10.23
N TRP A 49 -16.90 3.37 9.67
CA TRP A 49 -15.59 2.87 10.09
C TRP A 49 -15.22 3.31 11.51
N LYS A 50 -15.62 4.51 11.93
CA LYS A 50 -15.41 4.96 13.30
C LYS A 50 -16.05 4.04 14.33
N ASN A 51 -17.22 3.47 14.01
CA ASN A 51 -17.92 2.48 14.86
C ASN A 51 -17.15 1.14 14.95
N TYR A 52 -16.17 0.88 14.09
CA TYR A 52 -15.31 -0.31 14.13
C TYR A 52 -13.92 -0.03 14.73
N TYR A 53 -13.79 1.03 15.54
CA TYR A 53 -12.54 1.39 16.22
C TYR A 53 -11.37 1.68 15.26
N ILE A 54 -11.66 2.19 14.07
CA ILE A 54 -10.64 2.66 13.15
C ILE A 54 -10.01 3.93 13.70
N GLU A 55 -8.70 3.99 13.68
CA GLU A 55 -7.87 5.09 14.20
C GLU A 55 -7.30 5.94 13.08
N ALA A 56 -7.17 5.36 11.89
CA ALA A 56 -6.54 6.02 10.76
C ALA A 56 -7.27 5.73 9.45
N VAL A 57 -7.20 6.69 8.53
CA VAL A 57 -7.74 6.55 7.18
C VAL A 57 -6.71 6.97 6.13
N ASP A 58 -6.55 6.13 5.10
CA ASP A 58 -5.81 6.46 3.89
C ASP A 58 -6.80 6.86 2.80
N ILE A 59 -6.67 8.09 2.30
CA ILE A 59 -7.48 8.60 1.20
C ILE A 59 -6.71 8.37 -0.11
N THR A 60 -7.27 7.57 -1.02
CA THR A 60 -6.63 7.18 -2.28
C THR A 60 -7.65 7.14 -3.44
N GLY A 61 -7.37 6.37 -4.48
CA GLY A 61 -8.26 6.16 -5.62
C GLY A 61 -7.55 6.35 -6.95
N GLY A 62 -8.09 7.17 -7.84
CA GLY A 62 -7.35 7.68 -8.98
C GLY A 62 -6.24 8.61 -8.48
N GLU A 63 -6.54 9.89 -8.35
CA GLU A 63 -5.68 10.86 -7.65
C GLU A 63 -6.56 11.66 -6.68
N PRO A 64 -6.40 11.52 -5.36
CA PRO A 64 -7.25 12.20 -4.39
C PRO A 64 -7.20 13.73 -4.48
N THR A 65 -6.07 14.29 -4.88
CA THR A 65 -5.90 15.75 -4.98
C THR A 65 -6.71 16.39 -6.10
N VAL A 66 -7.33 15.59 -7.00
CA VAL A 66 -8.31 16.09 -7.96
C VAL A 66 -9.77 15.91 -7.51
N TYR A 67 -9.98 15.36 -6.31
CA TYR A 67 -11.32 15.26 -5.73
C TYR A 67 -11.79 16.64 -5.23
N PRO A 68 -12.93 17.17 -5.73
CA PRO A 68 -13.35 18.55 -5.42
C PRO A 68 -13.56 18.79 -3.93
N HIS A 69 -13.96 17.77 -3.17
CA HIS A 69 -14.27 17.86 -1.74
C HIS A 69 -13.15 17.29 -0.84
N LEU A 70 -11.89 17.20 -1.33
CA LEU A 70 -10.81 16.61 -0.54
C LEU A 70 -10.62 17.33 0.80
N LYS A 71 -10.58 18.67 0.78
CA LYS A 71 -10.40 19.47 2.01
C LYS A 71 -11.52 19.21 3.02
N GLU A 72 -12.76 19.20 2.57
CA GLU A 72 -13.92 18.92 3.41
C GLU A 72 -13.87 17.50 3.99
N LEU A 73 -13.44 16.51 3.19
CA LEU A 73 -13.30 15.12 3.64
C LEU A 73 -12.19 14.97 4.69
N VAL A 74 -11.03 15.61 4.47
CA VAL A 74 -9.93 15.61 5.44
C VAL A 74 -10.38 16.27 6.75
N SER A 75 -11.01 17.47 6.69
CA SER A 75 -11.56 18.16 7.87
C SER A 75 -12.50 17.25 8.65
N TYR A 76 -13.44 16.61 7.96
CA TYR A 76 -14.39 15.69 8.58
C TYR A 76 -13.71 14.51 9.28
N CYS A 77 -12.71 13.91 8.66
CA CYS A 77 -11.93 12.85 9.28
C CYS A 77 -11.19 13.33 10.53
N LYS A 78 -10.61 14.54 10.47
CA LYS A 78 -9.94 15.17 11.63
C LYS A 78 -10.90 15.46 12.77
N GLU A 79 -12.10 15.98 12.50
CA GLU A 79 -13.18 16.19 13.48
C GLU A 79 -13.59 14.88 14.18
N LYS A 80 -13.51 13.76 13.48
CA LYS A 80 -13.76 12.42 14.07
C LYS A 80 -12.56 11.88 14.86
N GLY A 81 -11.47 12.63 14.97
CA GLY A 81 -10.26 12.21 15.67
C GLY A 81 -9.47 11.12 14.94
N LEU A 82 -9.60 11.04 13.62
CA LEU A 82 -8.85 10.10 12.80
C LEU A 82 -7.50 10.69 12.40
N ILE A 83 -6.55 9.81 12.26
CA ILE A 83 -5.27 10.09 11.63
C ILE A 83 -5.46 9.95 10.11
N VAL A 84 -5.10 10.97 9.35
CA VAL A 84 -5.39 11.03 7.91
C VAL A 84 -4.10 11.01 7.10
N THR A 85 -4.01 10.06 6.16
CA THR A 85 -2.97 10.00 5.15
C THR A 85 -3.60 10.21 3.78
N VAL A 86 -3.03 11.09 2.95
CA VAL A 86 -3.42 11.22 1.53
C VAL A 86 -2.35 10.54 0.67
N ILE A 87 -2.79 9.54 -0.13
CA ILE A 87 -1.92 8.82 -1.06
C ILE A 87 -1.99 9.52 -2.41
N THR A 88 -0.88 10.11 -2.86
CA THR A 88 -0.89 11.02 -4.02
C THR A 88 0.29 10.80 -4.97
N ASN A 89 0.08 11.17 -6.23
CA ASN A 89 1.14 11.29 -7.23
C ASN A 89 1.93 12.62 -7.13
N ALA A 90 1.60 13.45 -6.13
CA ALA A 90 2.29 14.70 -5.80
C ALA A 90 2.36 15.73 -6.95
N THR A 91 1.37 15.79 -7.82
CA THR A 91 1.36 16.74 -8.94
C THR A 91 0.50 17.99 -8.69
N GLN A 92 -0.18 18.08 -7.55
CA GLN A 92 -1.10 19.18 -7.19
C GLN A 92 -0.64 19.85 -5.87
N HIS A 93 0.45 20.60 -5.94
CA HIS A 93 1.05 21.22 -4.76
C HIS A 93 0.18 22.33 -4.14
N GLN A 94 -0.70 22.96 -4.92
CA GLN A 94 -1.50 24.12 -4.51
C GLN A 94 -2.45 23.85 -3.31
N LEU A 95 -2.70 22.57 -3.00
CA LEU A 95 -3.57 22.18 -1.88
C LEU A 95 -2.81 22.01 -0.54
N ILE A 96 -1.48 22.00 -0.56
CA ILE A 96 -0.68 21.61 0.60
C ILE A 96 -0.90 22.55 1.76
N LYS A 97 -0.88 23.87 1.51
CA LYS A 97 -1.14 24.86 2.56
C LYS A 97 -2.50 24.64 3.24
N ASP A 98 -3.56 24.51 2.45
CA ASP A 98 -4.92 24.31 2.99
C ASP A 98 -5.01 23.00 3.79
N LEU A 99 -4.37 21.92 3.33
CA LEU A 99 -4.35 20.65 4.03
C LEU A 99 -3.50 20.69 5.32
N ALA A 100 -2.44 21.48 5.35
CA ALA A 100 -1.67 21.78 6.55
C ALA A 100 -2.49 22.53 7.59
N ASP A 101 -3.21 23.58 7.16
CA ASP A 101 -4.09 24.39 8.02
C ASP A 101 -5.23 23.54 8.64
N ILE A 102 -5.73 22.53 7.92
CA ILE A 102 -6.72 21.56 8.41
C ILE A 102 -6.09 20.53 9.39
N GLY A 103 -4.76 20.37 9.39
CA GLY A 103 -4.05 19.43 10.23
C GLY A 103 -3.93 18.03 9.62
N LEU A 104 -3.71 17.93 8.31
CA LEU A 104 -3.37 16.65 7.67
C LEU A 104 -2.13 16.04 8.35
N ASP A 105 -2.20 14.75 8.67
CA ASP A 105 -1.11 14.09 9.40
C ASP A 105 0.06 13.72 8.51
N GLU A 106 -0.16 13.25 7.29
CA GLU A 106 0.92 12.87 6.39
C GLU A 106 0.47 12.67 4.94
N PHE A 107 1.44 12.68 4.03
CA PHE A 107 1.28 12.17 2.67
C PHE A 107 1.99 10.82 2.50
N LEU A 108 1.43 9.96 1.65
CA LEU A 108 2.11 8.81 1.07
C LEU A 108 2.30 9.08 -0.41
N ILE A 109 3.52 9.43 -0.79
CA ILE A 109 3.84 9.96 -2.11
C ILE A 109 4.34 8.87 -3.04
N SER A 110 3.77 8.78 -4.23
CA SER A 110 4.20 7.84 -5.27
C SER A 110 5.43 8.38 -6.01
N ILE A 111 6.62 7.88 -5.67
CA ILE A 111 7.87 8.19 -6.37
C ILE A 111 8.52 6.87 -6.78
N HIS A 112 8.72 6.65 -8.09
CA HIS A 112 9.09 5.34 -8.65
C HIS A 112 10.55 5.27 -9.12
N GLY A 113 11.39 6.20 -8.69
CA GLY A 113 12.81 6.28 -9.06
C GLY A 113 13.38 7.69 -8.96
N THR A 114 14.58 7.88 -9.49
CA THR A 114 15.12 9.22 -9.74
C THR A 114 14.18 10.01 -10.66
N PRO A 115 14.31 11.35 -10.78
CA PRO A 115 13.42 12.16 -11.61
C PRO A 115 13.16 11.57 -13.00
N LYS A 116 14.22 11.20 -13.70
CA LYS A 116 14.15 10.61 -15.05
C LYS A 116 13.44 9.24 -15.06
N VAL A 117 13.73 8.40 -14.07
CA VAL A 117 13.12 7.06 -13.95
C VAL A 117 11.66 7.19 -13.56
N HIS A 118 11.32 8.09 -12.64
CA HIS A 118 9.94 8.36 -12.24
C HIS A 118 9.09 8.80 -13.44
N GLU A 119 9.55 9.78 -14.22
CA GLU A 119 8.85 10.26 -15.42
C GLU A 119 8.66 9.17 -16.48
N LYS A 120 9.68 8.30 -16.66
CA LYS A 120 9.55 7.11 -17.50
C LYS A 120 8.48 6.14 -17.00
N MET A 121 8.41 5.94 -15.68
CA MET A 121 7.43 5.04 -15.06
C MET A 121 6.00 5.55 -15.21
N VAL A 122 5.77 6.83 -14.99
CA VAL A 122 4.42 7.42 -15.07
C VAL A 122 4.02 7.87 -16.48
N ASP A 123 4.94 7.78 -17.44
CA ASP A 123 4.78 8.22 -18.84
C ASP A 123 4.33 9.69 -18.94
N ALA A 124 4.95 10.57 -18.15
CA ALA A 124 4.63 11.98 -18.13
C ALA A 124 5.77 12.83 -17.55
N LYS A 125 5.93 14.04 -18.08
CA LYS A 125 6.88 15.05 -17.58
C LYS A 125 6.26 15.77 -16.37
N VAL A 126 6.54 15.27 -15.18
CA VAL A 126 5.87 15.73 -13.94
C VAL A 126 6.84 16.12 -12.83
N TRP A 127 8.12 15.81 -12.96
CA TRP A 127 9.05 15.94 -11.84
C TRP A 127 9.10 17.35 -11.23
N ASN A 128 9.06 18.38 -12.03
CA ASN A 128 9.04 19.77 -11.53
C ASN A 128 7.83 20.04 -10.60
N ARG A 129 6.70 19.39 -10.82
CA ARG A 129 5.51 19.50 -9.94
C ARG A 129 5.71 18.69 -8.66
N VAL A 130 6.27 17.49 -8.78
CA VAL A 130 6.60 16.63 -7.64
C VAL A 130 7.61 17.32 -6.72
N GLU A 131 8.65 17.91 -7.29
CA GLU A 131 9.66 18.65 -6.52
C GLU A 131 9.07 19.85 -5.78
N LYS A 132 8.21 20.63 -6.42
CA LYS A 132 7.46 21.71 -5.74
C LYS A 132 6.60 21.17 -4.60
N PHE A 133 5.90 20.05 -4.83
CA PHE A 133 5.11 19.40 -3.79
C PHE A 133 5.96 19.01 -2.59
N LEU A 134 7.12 18.39 -2.80
CA LEU A 134 8.03 18.01 -1.73
C LEU A 134 8.56 19.22 -0.95
N ASN A 135 8.89 20.32 -1.66
CA ASN A 135 9.36 21.54 -1.03
C ASN A 135 8.27 22.19 -0.17
N GLU A 136 7.03 22.25 -0.63
CA GLU A 136 5.90 22.74 0.16
C GLU A 136 5.58 21.83 1.35
N CYS A 137 5.69 20.49 1.22
CA CYS A 137 5.57 19.59 2.38
C CYS A 137 6.60 19.94 3.48
N LYS A 138 7.83 20.30 3.10
CA LYS A 138 8.87 20.73 4.04
C LYS A 138 8.52 22.10 4.64
N GLU A 139 8.09 23.06 3.84
CA GLU A 139 7.71 24.41 4.26
C GLU A 139 6.59 24.37 5.30
N TYR A 140 5.53 23.59 5.03
CA TYR A 140 4.37 23.47 5.91
C TYR A 140 4.49 22.35 6.96
N ASN A 141 5.67 21.71 7.08
CA ASN A 141 5.95 20.65 8.05
C ASN A 141 5.01 19.43 7.98
N ILE A 142 4.45 19.10 6.82
CA ILE A 142 3.68 17.87 6.63
C ILE A 142 4.65 16.72 6.35
N PRO A 143 4.73 15.70 7.22
CA PRO A 143 5.57 14.54 6.98
C PRO A 143 5.06 13.72 5.79
N TYR A 144 5.96 13.00 5.14
CA TYR A 144 5.59 12.09 4.07
C TYR A 144 6.42 10.81 4.05
N ARG A 145 5.82 9.77 3.49
CA ARG A 145 6.46 8.48 3.17
C ARG A 145 6.46 8.29 1.66
N ILE A 146 7.33 7.42 1.17
CA ILE A 146 7.46 7.12 -0.27
C ILE A 146 6.87 5.75 -0.58
N ASN A 147 6.04 5.67 -1.62
CA ASN A 147 5.65 4.43 -2.29
C ASN A 147 6.36 4.31 -3.63
N CYS A 148 7.09 3.22 -3.82
CA CYS A 148 7.74 2.88 -5.07
C CYS A 148 7.20 1.56 -5.61
N VAL A 149 6.40 1.61 -6.67
CA VAL A 149 6.02 0.38 -7.39
C VAL A 149 7.25 -0.13 -8.14
N VAL A 150 7.69 -1.35 -7.82
CA VAL A 150 8.82 -2.01 -8.46
C VAL A 150 8.32 -2.86 -9.61
N THR A 151 8.78 -2.53 -10.80
CA THR A 151 8.43 -3.19 -12.06
C THR A 151 9.71 -3.56 -12.81
N LYS A 152 9.60 -4.33 -13.87
CA LYS A 152 10.70 -4.61 -14.79
C LYS A 152 11.35 -3.32 -15.34
N VAL A 153 10.60 -2.22 -15.44
CA VAL A 153 11.07 -0.96 -16.03
C VAL A 153 12.05 -0.21 -15.12
N ASN A 154 11.76 -0.12 -13.81
CA ASN A 154 12.62 0.60 -12.86
C ASN A 154 13.55 -0.30 -12.04
N LEU A 155 13.39 -1.62 -12.10
CA LEU A 155 14.25 -2.57 -11.40
C LEU A 155 15.77 -2.36 -11.66
N PRO A 156 16.24 -2.10 -12.89
CA PRO A 156 17.67 -1.85 -13.14
C PRO A 156 18.23 -0.60 -12.44
N TYR A 157 17.36 0.29 -11.98
CA TYR A 157 17.74 1.59 -11.40
C TYR A 157 17.53 1.66 -9.89
N LEU A 158 17.20 0.53 -9.21
CA LEU A 158 16.84 0.57 -7.77
C LEU A 158 18.00 1.02 -6.88
N LYS A 159 19.24 0.68 -7.20
CA LYS A 159 20.41 1.18 -6.45
C LYS A 159 20.54 2.71 -6.53
N GLU A 160 20.41 3.25 -7.73
CA GLU A 160 20.47 4.69 -7.96
C GLU A 160 19.27 5.39 -7.31
N THR A 161 18.10 4.77 -7.42
CA THR A 161 16.86 5.22 -6.76
C THR A 161 17.02 5.25 -5.23
N ALA A 162 17.62 4.24 -4.63
CA ALA A 162 17.87 4.21 -3.18
C ALA A 162 18.76 5.36 -2.73
N LYS A 163 19.88 5.60 -3.46
CA LYS A 163 20.75 6.77 -3.20
C LYS A 163 20.00 8.09 -3.31
N PHE A 164 19.12 8.21 -4.30
CA PHE A 164 18.28 9.39 -4.47
C PHE A 164 17.28 9.56 -3.31
N TYR A 165 16.66 8.47 -2.82
CA TYR A 165 15.73 8.57 -1.70
C TYR A 165 16.37 9.06 -0.40
N LEU A 166 17.67 8.81 -0.18
CA LEU A 166 18.41 9.40 0.96
C LEU A 166 18.38 10.94 0.94
N THR A 167 18.27 11.56 -0.25
CA THR A 167 18.21 13.02 -0.37
C THR A 167 16.82 13.61 -0.12
N LEU A 168 15.78 12.77 -0.06
CA LEU A 168 14.40 13.20 0.10
C LEU A 168 13.94 13.31 1.55
N GLU A 169 14.76 12.85 2.51
CA GLU A 169 14.47 12.92 3.96
C GLU A 169 13.16 12.21 4.39
N ALA A 170 12.64 11.31 3.57
CA ALA A 170 11.48 10.50 3.92
C ALA A 170 11.87 9.42 4.94
N PRO A 171 11.19 9.29 6.08
CA PRO A 171 11.55 8.30 7.11
C PRO A 171 11.24 6.87 6.71
N ILE A 172 10.35 6.68 5.73
CA ILE A 172 9.89 5.35 5.31
C ILE A 172 9.78 5.29 3.78
N VAL A 173 10.29 4.20 3.21
CA VAL A 173 10.10 3.81 1.80
C VAL A 173 9.37 2.47 1.74
N ASN A 174 8.29 2.41 0.98
CA ASN A 174 7.58 1.18 0.68
C ASN A 174 7.93 0.73 -0.75
N PHE A 175 8.56 -0.41 -0.93
CA PHE A 175 8.67 -1.07 -2.22
C PHE A 175 7.46 -1.97 -2.44
N ILE A 176 6.63 -1.63 -3.40
CA ILE A 176 5.41 -2.34 -3.78
C ILE A 176 5.72 -3.17 -5.03
N VAL A 177 5.89 -4.46 -4.87
CA VAL A 177 6.20 -5.33 -6.02
C VAL A 177 4.99 -5.44 -6.94
N PHE A 178 5.18 -5.13 -8.21
CA PHE A 178 4.12 -5.21 -9.20
C PHE A 178 3.65 -6.65 -9.40
N ASN A 179 2.37 -6.86 -9.16
CA ASN A 179 1.69 -8.12 -9.44
C ASN A 179 0.42 -7.87 -10.24
N PRO A 180 0.19 -8.61 -11.33
CA PRO A 180 -1.05 -8.53 -12.07
C PRO A 180 -2.19 -9.07 -11.22
N HIS A 181 -3.25 -8.28 -11.08
CA HIS A 181 -4.40 -8.68 -10.29
C HIS A 181 -5.32 -9.62 -11.10
N PRO A 182 -5.75 -10.77 -10.55
CA PRO A 182 -6.68 -11.65 -11.23
C PRO A 182 -8.03 -10.98 -11.49
N GLY A 183 -8.62 -11.24 -12.66
CA GLY A 183 -9.94 -10.71 -13.02
C GLY A 183 -9.96 -9.22 -13.36
N THR A 184 -8.81 -8.60 -13.58
CA THR A 184 -8.74 -7.21 -14.00
C THR A 184 -8.75 -7.05 -15.51
N LEU A 185 -9.07 -5.83 -15.96
CA LEU A 185 -8.99 -5.42 -17.35
C LEU A 185 -7.55 -5.34 -17.89
N TRP A 186 -6.56 -5.74 -17.10
CA TRP A 186 -5.17 -5.80 -17.53
C TRP A 186 -5.00 -6.92 -18.55
N SER A 187 -4.54 -6.53 -19.72
CA SER A 187 -4.16 -7.51 -20.75
C SER A 187 -2.89 -8.27 -20.34
N ASP A 188 -2.74 -9.49 -20.83
CA ASP A 188 -1.49 -10.24 -20.65
C ASP A 188 -0.27 -9.45 -21.16
N LYS A 189 -0.43 -8.57 -22.16
CA LYS A 189 0.62 -7.71 -22.67
C LYS A 189 1.17 -6.75 -21.59
N ILE A 190 0.31 -6.08 -20.83
CA ILE A 190 0.73 -5.18 -19.73
C ILE A 190 1.45 -5.95 -18.65
N ASN A 191 0.96 -7.14 -18.31
CA ASN A 191 1.61 -7.99 -17.34
C ASN A 191 3.02 -8.40 -17.78
N VAL A 192 3.22 -8.67 -19.06
CA VAL A 192 4.52 -9.03 -19.63
C VAL A 192 5.52 -7.88 -19.54
N GLU A 193 5.08 -6.65 -19.76
CA GLU A 193 5.95 -5.47 -19.78
C GLU A 193 6.43 -5.06 -18.39
N PHE A 194 5.62 -5.28 -17.34
CA PHE A 194 5.91 -4.76 -16.00
C PHE A 194 6.32 -5.82 -14.98
N GLN A 195 5.87 -7.07 -15.15
CA GLN A 195 6.21 -8.14 -14.21
C GLN A 195 7.60 -8.73 -14.51
N GLU A 196 8.38 -8.94 -13.45
CA GLU A 196 9.68 -9.61 -13.51
C GLU A 196 9.71 -10.77 -12.50
N ARG A 197 10.71 -11.67 -12.62
CA ARG A 197 10.93 -12.77 -11.68
C ARG A 197 11.17 -12.24 -10.27
N TYR A 198 10.53 -12.85 -9.28
CA TYR A 198 10.70 -12.45 -7.89
C TYR A 198 12.14 -12.56 -7.40
N SER A 199 12.92 -13.55 -7.88
CA SER A 199 14.33 -13.65 -7.54
C SER A 199 15.14 -12.42 -7.97
N LEU A 200 14.87 -11.88 -9.17
CA LEU A 200 15.51 -10.67 -9.67
C LEU A 200 15.02 -9.43 -8.93
N VAL A 201 13.71 -9.32 -8.71
CA VAL A 201 13.11 -8.23 -7.95
C VAL A 201 13.66 -8.20 -6.52
N ALA A 202 13.69 -9.35 -5.84
CA ALA A 202 14.23 -9.48 -4.50
C ALA A 202 15.70 -9.08 -4.43
N LYS A 203 16.51 -9.49 -5.41
CA LYS A 203 17.92 -9.07 -5.49
C LYS A 203 18.04 -7.54 -5.53
N GLY A 204 17.33 -6.89 -6.44
CA GLY A 204 17.38 -5.43 -6.57
C GLY A 204 16.86 -4.70 -5.33
N ILE A 205 15.80 -5.22 -4.69
CA ILE A 205 15.26 -4.64 -3.46
C ILE A 205 16.24 -4.81 -2.29
N LYS A 206 16.87 -5.99 -2.11
CA LYS A 206 17.88 -6.21 -1.07
C LYS A 206 19.05 -5.24 -1.21
N GLU A 207 19.56 -5.05 -2.43
CA GLU A 207 20.62 -4.08 -2.72
C GLU A 207 20.18 -2.63 -2.41
N ALA A 208 18.91 -2.29 -2.61
CA ALA A 208 18.37 -0.99 -2.23
C ALA A 208 18.21 -0.86 -0.70
N ILE A 209 17.79 -1.92 -0.01
CA ILE A 209 17.69 -1.96 1.45
C ILE A 209 19.07 -1.74 2.08
N ASP A 210 20.12 -2.40 1.60
CA ASP A 210 21.49 -2.24 2.11
C ASP A 210 21.98 -0.80 2.06
N ILE A 211 21.44 0.01 1.14
CA ILE A 211 21.73 1.44 1.02
C ILE A 211 20.88 2.26 1.99
N LEU A 212 19.60 1.92 2.14
CA LEU A 212 18.59 2.74 2.84
C LEU A 212 18.50 2.47 4.34
N ASP A 213 18.65 1.20 4.78
CA ASP A 213 18.20 0.73 6.10
C ASP A 213 18.92 1.37 7.30
N LYS A 214 20.02 2.07 7.08
CA LYS A 214 20.70 2.81 8.15
C LYS A 214 19.93 4.07 8.57
N ASP A 215 19.29 4.72 7.61
CA ASP A 215 18.67 6.04 7.77
C ASP A 215 17.16 6.03 7.53
N ILE A 216 16.68 5.11 6.68
CA ILE A 216 15.29 5.02 6.22
C ILE A 216 14.74 3.63 6.50
N TRP A 217 13.55 3.56 7.12
CA TRP A 217 12.85 2.29 7.25
C TRP A 217 12.30 1.83 5.90
N VAL A 218 12.51 0.56 5.55
CA VAL A 218 12.04 -0.01 4.30
C VAL A 218 10.98 -1.07 4.56
N ASN A 219 9.84 -0.96 3.90
CA ASN A 219 8.82 -2.00 3.82
C ASN A 219 8.78 -2.58 2.41
N VAL A 220 8.60 -3.88 2.29
CA VAL A 220 8.44 -4.57 1.01
C VAL A 220 7.12 -5.32 1.01
N ARG A 221 6.30 -5.08 -0.02
CA ARG A 221 4.94 -5.65 -0.11
C ARG A 221 4.76 -6.47 -1.38
N TYR A 222 3.88 -7.47 -1.28
CA TYR A 222 3.45 -8.33 -2.41
C TYR A 222 4.59 -9.15 -3.01
N ILE A 223 5.45 -9.69 -2.15
CA ILE A 223 6.54 -10.58 -2.54
C ILE A 223 6.56 -11.81 -1.61
N PRO A 224 6.79 -13.03 -2.13
CA PRO A 224 6.93 -14.22 -1.30
C PRO A 224 8.13 -14.13 -0.36
N MET A 225 7.94 -14.40 0.93
CA MET A 225 9.00 -14.27 1.96
C MET A 225 10.25 -15.09 1.62
N CYS A 226 10.09 -16.26 1.01
CA CYS A 226 11.22 -17.13 0.66
C CYS A 226 12.22 -16.49 -0.33
N THR A 227 11.81 -15.50 -1.11
CA THR A 227 12.71 -14.74 -1.98
C THR A 227 13.49 -13.64 -1.22
N MET A 228 13.02 -13.29 -0.01
CA MET A 228 13.60 -12.25 0.84
C MET A 228 14.39 -12.81 2.02
N LYS A 229 14.94 -14.05 1.91
CA LYS A 229 15.75 -14.67 2.96
C LYS A 229 16.85 -13.71 3.45
N GLY A 230 16.93 -13.53 4.78
CA GLY A 230 17.80 -12.57 5.46
C GLY A 230 17.24 -11.14 5.58
N TYR A 231 16.13 -10.85 4.90
CA TYR A 231 15.46 -9.52 4.89
C TYR A 231 13.97 -9.66 5.22
N GLU A 232 13.55 -10.73 5.87
CA GLU A 232 12.15 -11.04 6.15
C GLU A 232 11.49 -9.95 7.01
N HIS A 233 12.23 -9.28 7.87
CA HIS A 233 11.74 -8.20 8.73
C HIS A 233 11.27 -6.97 7.94
N HIS A 234 11.68 -6.84 6.69
CA HIS A 234 11.16 -5.80 5.78
C HIS A 234 9.87 -6.20 5.07
N VAL A 235 9.52 -7.50 5.03
CA VAL A 235 8.30 -7.96 4.34
C VAL A 235 7.08 -7.71 5.21
N THR A 236 6.08 -6.98 4.67
CA THR A 236 4.91 -6.52 5.43
C THR A 236 3.60 -7.15 5.02
N ASN A 237 3.61 -8.10 4.08
CA ASN A 237 2.42 -8.67 3.45
C ASN A 237 1.29 -9.00 4.44
N PHE A 238 1.46 -10.04 5.20
CA PHE A 238 0.42 -10.56 6.08
C PHE A 238 0.17 -9.67 7.31
N LEU A 239 1.19 -8.95 7.77
CA LEU A 239 1.05 -8.01 8.89
C LEU A 239 0.00 -6.96 8.60
N GLN A 240 -0.02 -6.43 7.38
CA GLN A 240 -0.97 -5.41 7.00
C GLN A 240 -2.40 -5.92 7.02
N ASN A 241 -2.63 -7.15 6.55
CA ASN A 241 -3.96 -7.74 6.57
C ASN A 241 -4.51 -7.93 8.00
N ILE A 242 -3.65 -8.04 9.00
CA ILE A 242 -4.07 -8.15 10.40
C ILE A 242 -4.38 -6.78 11.01
N TYR A 243 -3.54 -5.79 10.73
CA TYR A 243 -3.63 -4.47 11.38
C TYR A 243 -4.40 -3.45 10.54
N GLU A 244 -4.56 -3.71 9.24
CA GLU A 244 -5.31 -2.90 8.29
C GLU A 244 -6.38 -3.77 7.59
N PRO A 245 -7.28 -4.39 8.36
CA PRO A 245 -8.20 -5.40 7.84
C PRO A 245 -9.14 -4.87 6.76
N PHE A 246 -9.34 -3.56 6.70
CA PHE A 246 -10.26 -2.91 5.78
C PHE A 246 -9.59 -2.16 4.63
N GLU A 247 -8.29 -2.33 4.46
CA GLU A 247 -7.54 -1.63 3.39
C GLU A 247 -8.15 -1.85 2.01
N TRP A 248 -8.67 -3.06 1.76
CA TRP A 248 -9.19 -3.45 0.45
C TRP A 248 -10.69 -3.73 0.44
N GLU A 249 -11.41 -3.34 1.49
CA GLU A 249 -12.85 -3.61 1.55
C GLU A 249 -13.65 -2.77 0.56
N CYS A 250 -14.68 -3.39 -0.02
CA CYS A 250 -15.54 -2.76 -1.02
C CYS A 250 -16.33 -1.55 -0.48
N LEU A 251 -16.46 -1.40 0.84
CA LEU A 251 -17.08 -0.23 1.48
C LEU A 251 -16.36 1.08 1.15
N SER A 252 -15.08 1.00 0.80
CA SER A 252 -14.30 2.17 0.41
C SER A 252 -14.44 2.56 -1.06
N GLN A 253 -15.29 1.87 -1.83
CA GLN A 253 -15.51 2.16 -3.24
C GLN A 253 -16.56 3.24 -3.44
N TYR A 254 -16.34 4.12 -4.40
CA TYR A 254 -17.14 5.30 -4.70
C TYR A 254 -18.61 5.03 -5.11
N LYS A 255 -19.00 3.78 -5.34
CA LYS A 255 -20.40 3.39 -5.68
C LYS A 255 -21.24 2.96 -4.48
N ILE A 256 -20.72 3.06 -3.28
CA ILE A 256 -21.45 2.59 -2.10
C ILE A 256 -22.38 3.67 -1.62
N THR A 257 -23.69 3.36 -1.66
CA THR A 257 -24.74 4.22 -1.11
C THR A 257 -24.81 4.08 0.41
N LYS A 258 -25.48 5.05 1.09
CA LYS A 258 -25.76 4.97 2.55
C LYS A 258 -26.48 3.69 2.93
N GLU A 259 -27.39 3.22 2.07
CA GLU A 259 -28.16 1.98 2.27
C GLU A 259 -27.23 0.77 2.24
N LYS A 260 -26.30 0.73 1.28
CA LYS A 260 -25.32 -0.37 1.18
C LYS A 260 -24.36 -0.39 2.36
N VAL A 261 -23.94 0.77 2.83
CA VAL A 261 -23.11 0.89 4.05
C VAL A 261 -23.87 0.34 5.26
N LYS A 262 -25.17 0.70 5.42
CA LYS A 262 -26.02 0.17 6.51
C LYS A 262 -26.24 -1.34 6.42
N GLU A 263 -26.36 -1.89 5.23
CA GLU A 263 -26.49 -3.33 4.99
C GLU A 263 -25.21 -4.10 5.37
N LEU A 264 -24.04 -3.57 5.00
CA LEU A 264 -22.75 -4.24 5.18
C LEU A 264 -22.16 -4.07 6.59
N ALA A 265 -22.42 -2.92 7.24
CA ALA A 265 -21.87 -2.63 8.56
C ALA A 265 -22.20 -3.69 9.64
N PRO A 266 -23.45 -4.18 9.79
CA PRO A 266 -23.76 -5.25 10.76
C PRO A 266 -23.04 -6.55 10.45
N LYS A 267 -22.88 -6.88 9.16
CA LYS A 267 -22.22 -8.09 8.69
C LYS A 267 -20.74 -8.09 9.05
N LEU A 268 -20.06 -6.98 8.77
CA LEU A 268 -18.65 -6.78 9.13
C LEU A 268 -18.46 -6.78 10.65
N LYS A 269 -19.39 -6.14 11.41
CA LYS A 269 -19.35 -6.13 12.87
C LYS A 269 -19.40 -7.52 13.46
N ASN A 270 -20.30 -8.37 12.96
CA ASN A 270 -20.48 -9.74 13.46
C ASN A 270 -19.35 -10.68 13.01
N GLU A 271 -18.81 -10.50 11.81
CA GLU A 271 -17.79 -11.39 11.24
C GLU A 271 -16.37 -11.08 11.73
N VAL A 272 -16.07 -9.81 12.04
CA VAL A 272 -14.69 -9.35 12.29
C VAL A 272 -14.50 -8.79 13.70
N PHE A 273 -15.48 -8.13 14.29
CA PHE A 273 -15.35 -7.39 15.56
C PHE A 273 -16.17 -7.92 16.72
N GLY A 274 -17.04 -8.91 16.50
CA GLY A 274 -17.78 -9.57 17.57
C GLY A 274 -16.92 -10.39 18.50
N THR A 275 -15.65 -10.57 18.16
CA THR A 275 -14.69 -11.31 18.96
C THR A 275 -13.39 -10.50 19.04
N ASN A 276 -12.84 -10.38 20.24
CA ASN A 276 -11.44 -10.00 20.44
C ASN A 276 -10.49 -11.14 20.01
N ASP A 277 -10.99 -12.09 19.23
CA ASP A 277 -10.28 -13.27 18.84
C ASP A 277 -9.48 -12.97 17.55
N LEU A 278 -8.22 -12.65 17.75
CA LEU A 278 -7.24 -12.43 16.68
C LEU A 278 -7.21 -13.64 15.72
N GLU A 279 -7.49 -14.85 16.22
CA GLU A 279 -7.50 -16.07 15.40
C GLU A 279 -8.66 -16.08 14.41
N ILE A 280 -9.85 -15.62 14.80
CA ILE A 280 -11.02 -15.51 13.90
C ILE A 280 -10.77 -14.44 12.82
N VAL A 281 -10.24 -13.29 13.22
CA VAL A 281 -9.84 -12.24 12.27
C VAL A 281 -8.77 -12.78 11.31
N MET A 282 -7.76 -13.47 11.81
CA MET A 282 -6.73 -14.09 10.99
C MET A 282 -7.28 -15.16 10.04
N ASN A 283 -8.25 -15.96 10.48
CA ASN A 283 -8.86 -16.99 9.65
C ASN A 283 -9.75 -16.42 8.55
N TYR A 284 -10.45 -15.31 8.81
CA TYR A 284 -11.21 -14.59 7.79
C TYR A 284 -10.29 -14.09 6.67
N TYR A 285 -9.18 -13.44 7.02
CA TYR A 285 -8.23 -12.92 6.03
C TYR A 285 -7.46 -14.04 5.32
N ARG A 286 -7.12 -15.12 6.00
CA ARG A 286 -6.54 -16.33 5.37
C ARG A 286 -7.46 -16.91 4.30
N ARG A 287 -8.77 -16.97 4.53
CA ARG A 287 -9.73 -17.44 3.53
C ARG A 287 -9.75 -16.52 2.31
N ARG A 288 -9.73 -15.23 2.52
CA ARG A 288 -9.74 -14.23 1.46
C ARG A 288 -8.45 -14.26 0.64
N ASP A 289 -7.30 -14.40 1.28
CA ASP A 289 -6.02 -14.51 0.60
C ASP A 289 -5.85 -15.87 -0.10
N ILE A 290 -6.41 -16.94 0.47
CA ILE A 290 -6.50 -18.26 -0.16
C ILE A 290 -7.27 -18.19 -1.49
N GLU A 291 -8.31 -17.39 -1.59
CA GLU A 291 -9.07 -17.20 -2.83
C GLU A 291 -8.29 -16.43 -3.91
N ARG A 292 -7.34 -15.60 -3.52
CA ARG A 292 -6.55 -14.75 -4.43
C ARG A 292 -5.20 -15.33 -4.80
N ASN A 293 -4.53 -15.98 -3.85
CA ASN A 293 -3.18 -16.49 -3.99
C ASN A 293 -3.14 -18.02 -3.92
N ILE A 294 -2.06 -18.57 -4.40
CA ILE A 294 -1.88 -20.02 -4.49
C ILE A 294 -0.67 -20.44 -3.63
N TRP A 295 -0.84 -21.55 -2.91
CA TRP A 295 0.25 -22.26 -2.26
C TRP A 295 0.56 -23.52 -3.09
N THR A 296 1.75 -23.58 -3.68
CA THR A 296 2.22 -24.78 -4.37
C THR A 296 2.52 -25.90 -3.37
N LYS A 297 2.77 -27.11 -3.86
CA LYS A 297 3.17 -28.24 -2.99
C LYS A 297 4.37 -27.89 -2.11
N LYS A 298 5.33 -27.10 -2.63
CA LYS A 298 6.48 -26.60 -1.86
C LYS A 298 6.05 -25.69 -0.70
N CYS A 299 5.08 -24.83 -0.94
CA CYS A 299 4.57 -23.90 0.10
C CYS A 299 3.87 -24.65 1.25
N LEU A 300 3.23 -25.79 0.98
CA LEU A 300 2.53 -26.57 2.01
C LEU A 300 3.46 -27.09 3.12
N SER A 301 4.74 -27.34 2.79
CA SER A 301 5.78 -27.73 3.76
C SER A 301 6.56 -26.56 4.34
N CYS A 302 6.27 -25.31 3.91
CA CYS A 302 7.00 -24.13 4.34
C CYS A 302 6.61 -23.71 5.75
N SER A 303 7.59 -23.47 6.62
CA SER A 303 7.36 -23.02 8.00
C SER A 303 6.77 -21.60 8.09
N ASN A 304 6.95 -20.76 7.04
CA ASN A 304 6.40 -19.42 6.96
C ASN A 304 5.03 -19.35 6.26
N ARG A 305 4.40 -20.50 5.91
CA ARG A 305 3.15 -20.50 5.14
C ARG A 305 2.01 -19.72 5.78
N PHE A 306 1.99 -19.62 7.11
CA PHE A 306 0.92 -18.93 7.86
C PHE A 306 1.13 -17.43 7.99
N ILE A 307 2.31 -16.92 7.66
CA ILE A 307 2.68 -15.51 7.72
C ILE A 307 3.11 -14.96 6.35
N CYS A 308 2.92 -15.75 5.27
CA CYS A 308 3.27 -15.38 3.90
C CYS A 308 2.00 -15.32 3.06
N ASP A 309 1.88 -14.33 2.18
CA ASP A 309 0.72 -14.14 1.29
C ASP A 309 0.57 -15.23 0.22
N GLY A 310 1.54 -16.13 0.06
CA GLY A 310 1.53 -17.10 -1.01
C GLY A 310 1.99 -16.51 -2.35
N LEU A 311 1.52 -17.11 -3.47
CA LEU A 311 1.97 -16.81 -4.82
C LEU A 311 0.81 -16.33 -5.70
N TYR A 312 1.05 -15.33 -6.50
CA TYR A 312 0.04 -14.83 -7.44
C TYR A 312 -0.17 -15.83 -8.60
N PRO A 313 -1.43 -16.20 -8.93
CA PRO A 313 -1.74 -17.17 -9.96
C PRO A 313 -1.11 -16.85 -11.33
N GLN A 314 -1.15 -15.57 -11.73
CA GLN A 314 -0.58 -15.11 -13.00
C GLN A 314 0.94 -15.23 -13.03
N TYR A 315 1.59 -15.05 -11.87
CA TYR A 315 3.02 -15.27 -11.75
C TYR A 315 3.36 -16.75 -11.99
N LEU A 316 2.65 -17.64 -11.31
CA LEU A 316 2.85 -19.09 -11.45
C LEU A 316 2.59 -19.58 -12.87
N LYS A 317 1.53 -19.09 -13.52
CA LYS A 317 1.24 -19.40 -14.92
C LYS A 317 2.40 -19.01 -15.84
N ARG A 318 3.10 -17.91 -15.54
CA ARG A 318 4.15 -17.36 -16.39
C ARG A 318 5.53 -17.94 -16.10
N TYR A 319 5.90 -18.05 -14.83
CA TYR A 319 7.26 -18.36 -14.40
C TYR A 319 7.40 -19.71 -13.69
N GLY A 320 6.26 -20.33 -13.29
CA GLY A 320 6.26 -21.54 -12.47
C GLY A 320 6.74 -21.27 -11.05
N ASP A 321 7.07 -22.33 -10.32
CA ASP A 321 7.45 -22.31 -8.90
C ASP A 321 8.90 -22.73 -8.63
N LYS A 322 9.73 -22.86 -9.66
CA LYS A 322 11.09 -23.42 -9.53
C LYS A 322 12.01 -22.56 -8.64
N GLU A 323 11.82 -21.23 -8.64
CA GLU A 323 12.66 -20.30 -7.90
C GLU A 323 12.34 -20.21 -6.40
N PHE A 324 11.23 -20.83 -5.95
CA PHE A 324 10.83 -20.75 -4.56
C PHE A 324 11.43 -21.89 -3.73
N GLU A 325 12.11 -21.52 -2.66
CA GLU A 325 12.68 -22.44 -1.70
C GLU A 325 12.01 -22.25 -0.36
N PRO A 326 11.18 -23.22 0.10
CA PRO A 326 10.47 -23.12 1.37
C PRO A 326 11.45 -23.07 2.56
N TYR A 327 10.98 -22.48 3.65
CA TYR A 327 11.64 -22.59 4.95
C TYR A 327 11.30 -23.97 5.57
N SER A 328 12.28 -24.58 6.23
CA SER A 328 12.17 -25.92 6.82
C SER A 328 12.38 -25.94 8.35
N ASP A 329 12.45 -24.76 8.95
CA ASP A 329 12.57 -24.58 10.41
C ASP A 329 11.20 -24.67 11.11
N GLU A 330 11.07 -24.16 12.32
CA GLU A 330 9.81 -24.16 13.08
C GLU A 330 8.72 -23.36 12.37
N ILE A 331 7.46 -23.84 12.47
CA ILE A 331 6.29 -23.13 11.91
C ILE A 331 6.09 -21.79 12.59
N LYS A 332 6.01 -20.74 11.79
CA LYS A 332 5.73 -19.38 12.25
C LYS A 332 4.24 -19.09 12.16
N LEU A 333 3.63 -18.80 13.31
CA LEU A 333 2.22 -18.42 13.39
C LEU A 333 2.05 -16.92 13.63
N ASP A 334 3.04 -16.27 14.23
CA ASP A 334 2.99 -14.87 14.57
C ASP A 334 3.45 -13.99 13.40
N PRO A 335 2.58 -13.15 12.84
CA PRO A 335 2.91 -12.30 11.68
C PRO A 335 4.06 -11.33 11.93
N ILE A 336 4.30 -10.94 13.18
CA ILE A 336 5.40 -10.03 13.54
C ILE A 336 6.69 -10.77 13.94
N TYR A 337 6.74 -12.10 13.75
CA TYR A 337 7.87 -12.94 14.17
C TYR A 337 9.23 -12.33 13.82
N TYR A 338 9.42 -11.92 12.57
CA TYR A 338 10.69 -11.35 12.10
C TYR A 338 10.92 -9.91 12.55
N ARG A 339 9.88 -9.20 12.99
CA ARG A 339 9.94 -7.78 13.39
C ARG A 339 10.09 -7.55 14.88
N LYS A 340 9.85 -8.57 15.71
CA LYS A 340 9.93 -8.48 17.18
C LYS A 340 11.27 -7.95 17.70
N LYS A 341 12.33 -8.10 16.95
CA LYS A 341 13.69 -7.67 17.34
C LYS A 341 14.02 -6.24 16.90
N ASP A 342 13.17 -5.60 16.12
CA ASP A 342 13.43 -4.26 15.61
C ASP A 342 12.71 -3.21 16.46
N THR A 343 13.49 -2.52 17.30
CA THR A 343 12.99 -1.51 18.24
C THR A 343 12.44 -0.26 17.53
N ARG A 344 12.79 -0.02 16.26
CA ARG A 344 12.26 1.09 15.45
C ARG A 344 10.78 0.93 15.16
N TRP A 345 10.32 -0.31 15.20
CA TRP A 345 8.95 -0.69 14.88
C TRP A 345 7.99 -0.64 16.08
N LEU A 346 8.51 -0.84 17.28
CA LEU A 346 7.75 -0.93 18.53
C LEU A 346 7.56 0.43 19.23
N GLY A 347 7.84 1.53 18.56
CA GLY A 347 7.88 2.88 19.12
C GLY A 347 6.54 3.53 19.44
#